data_f691528da0eeb394626bbe0bdf4d9959
#
_entry.id   f691528da0eeb394626bbe0bdf4d9959
#
_cell.length_a   1.000
_cell.length_b   1.000
_cell.length_c   1.000
_cell.angle_alpha   90.00
_cell.angle_beta   90.00
_cell.angle_gamma   90.00
#
_symmetry.space_group_name_H-M   'P 1'
#
loop_
_entity.id
_entity.type
_entity.pdbx_description
1 polymer ?
#
loop_
_entity_poly.entity_id
_entity_poly.type
_entity_poly.pdbx_seq_one_letter_code
_entity_poly.pdbx_strand_id
1 'polypeptide(L)'
;MNNSFPFIGTENLPQSGESAKSTALDNVSIIVAVAKNGAIGRDNQLLYHLPNDLKHFKTLTTGHTIVMGRKTFESLPKGALPNRRNIVLSRQEDLHYENAECYRSLEDALMQCDYTEDVFIIGGADLYKQTIGIASRIHLTLIEDAPADADAFFPALDPNQWKETSREEHPADEKHAHAYTFIDYMRK
;
A
#
# COMPACT_ATOMS: atom_id res chain seq x y z
N MET A 1 14.68 -5.25 22.80
CA MET A 1 13.43 -5.01 22.06
C MET A 1 13.75 -5.31 20.60
N ASN A 2 13.31 -6.47 20.10
CA ASN A 2 13.61 -6.88 18.71
C ASN A 2 12.69 -6.13 17.75
N ASN A 3 13.19 -5.04 17.17
CA ASN A 3 12.57 -4.41 16.00
C ASN A 3 12.83 -5.29 14.77
N SER A 4 12.08 -6.38 14.64
CA SER A 4 12.12 -7.17 13.42
C SER A 4 11.20 -6.52 12.40
N PHE A 5 11.81 -5.95 11.34
CA PHE A 5 11.08 -5.53 10.15
C PHE A 5 10.33 -6.73 9.56
N PRO A 6 9.06 -6.61 9.19
CA PRO A 6 8.38 -7.63 8.42
C PRO A 6 9.08 -7.77 7.04
N PHE A 7 9.33 -8.99 6.58
CA PHE A 7 9.88 -9.32 5.25
C PHE A 7 11.32 -8.84 4.95
N ILE A 8 12.28 -9.08 5.81
CA ILE A 8 13.70 -8.94 5.43
C ILE A 8 14.05 -10.10 4.50
N GLY A 9 14.09 -9.81 3.21
CA GLY A 9 14.69 -10.73 2.22
C GLY A 9 16.20 -10.76 2.42
N THR A 10 16.77 -11.94 2.63
CA THR A 10 18.22 -12.15 2.81
C THR A 10 19.00 -12.20 1.50
N GLU A 11 18.37 -11.88 0.37
CA GLU A 11 19.02 -11.95 -0.95
C GLU A 11 19.40 -10.56 -1.46
N ASN A 12 20.72 -10.31 -1.49
CA ASN A 12 21.42 -9.25 -2.21
C ASN A 12 21.01 -7.79 -1.90
N LEU A 13 21.53 -7.27 -0.80
CA LEU A 13 21.72 -5.85 -0.62
C LEU A 13 22.75 -5.33 -1.65
N PRO A 14 22.44 -4.33 -2.48
CA PRO A 14 23.46 -3.68 -3.29
C PRO A 14 24.47 -3.00 -2.36
N GLN A 15 25.74 -3.28 -2.60
CA GLN A 15 26.86 -2.66 -1.89
C GLN A 15 26.93 -1.18 -2.22
N SER A 16 26.83 -0.37 -1.20
CA SER A 16 27.35 0.96 -0.96
C SER A 16 27.80 1.83 -2.16
N GLY A 17 27.30 3.05 -2.17
CA GLY A 17 28.01 4.19 -2.73
C GLY A 17 27.12 5.12 -3.55
N GLU A 18 26.58 6.04 -2.87
CA GLU A 18 26.26 7.42 -3.21
C GLU A 18 25.01 7.81 -2.43
N SER A 19 25.12 8.88 -1.66
CA SER A 19 24.00 9.55 -1.01
C SER A 19 23.10 10.14 -2.10
N ALA A 20 22.25 9.29 -2.69
CA ALA A 20 21.17 9.74 -3.53
C ALA A 20 20.22 10.55 -2.65
N LYS A 21 20.08 11.85 -2.94
CA LYS A 21 19.04 12.68 -2.36
C LYS A 21 17.73 11.92 -2.46
N SER A 22 17.02 11.74 -1.35
CA SER A 22 15.71 11.13 -1.33
C SER A 22 14.84 11.80 -2.39
N THR A 23 14.40 11.02 -3.38
CA THR A 23 13.40 11.46 -4.38
C THR A 23 11.98 11.24 -3.85
N ALA A 24 11.83 11.08 -2.55
CA ALA A 24 10.55 10.86 -1.90
C ALA A 24 9.64 12.08 -2.08
N LEU A 25 8.38 11.79 -2.37
CA LEU A 25 7.32 12.78 -2.46
C LEU A 25 6.59 12.82 -1.11
N ASP A 26 6.70 13.96 -0.42
CA ASP A 26 6.21 14.11 0.96
C ASP A 26 4.70 13.86 1.12
N ASN A 27 3.94 14.06 0.05
CA ASN A 27 2.49 13.88 0.01
C ASN A 27 2.05 12.49 -0.49
N VAL A 28 2.99 11.58 -0.81
CA VAL A 28 2.65 10.23 -1.28
C VAL A 28 2.87 9.19 -0.17
N SER A 29 1.81 8.50 0.17
CA SER A 29 1.78 7.43 1.17
C SER A 29 1.34 6.10 0.55
N ILE A 30 1.86 4.99 1.05
CA ILE A 30 1.36 3.64 0.74
C ILE A 30 0.47 3.18 1.89
N ILE A 31 -0.65 2.53 1.57
CA ILE A 31 -1.47 1.81 2.55
C ILE A 31 -1.64 0.36 2.09
N VAL A 32 -1.35 -0.60 2.98
CA VAL A 32 -1.31 -2.02 2.62
C VAL A 32 -1.58 -2.92 3.81
N ALA A 33 -2.37 -3.97 3.61
CA ALA A 33 -2.50 -5.09 4.54
C ALA A 33 -1.69 -6.27 4.01
N VAL A 34 -0.83 -6.84 4.84
CA VAL A 34 0.19 -7.80 4.42
C VAL A 34 0.43 -8.87 5.46
N ALA A 35 0.52 -10.14 5.02
CA ALA A 35 0.88 -11.27 5.88
C ALA A 35 2.39 -11.30 6.18
N LYS A 36 2.81 -12.08 7.17
CA LYS A 36 4.22 -12.22 7.58
C LYS A 36 5.19 -12.60 6.46
N ASN A 37 4.71 -13.33 5.47
CA ASN A 37 5.52 -13.72 4.29
C ASN A 37 5.44 -12.69 3.14
N GLY A 38 4.86 -11.53 3.37
CA GLY A 38 4.70 -10.49 2.35
C GLY A 38 3.46 -10.62 1.48
N ALA A 39 2.66 -11.65 1.66
CA ALA A 39 1.47 -11.89 0.85
C ALA A 39 0.40 -10.80 1.05
N ILE A 40 -0.17 -10.30 -0.06
CA ILE A 40 -1.22 -9.27 -0.07
C ILE A 40 -2.49 -9.70 -0.80
N GLY A 41 -2.42 -10.69 -1.69
CA GLY A 41 -3.56 -11.10 -2.49
C GLY A 41 -3.40 -12.47 -3.12
N ARG A 42 -4.53 -12.96 -3.63
CA ARG A 42 -4.65 -14.15 -4.47
C ARG A 42 -5.83 -13.96 -5.42
N ASP A 43 -5.66 -14.34 -6.69
CA ASP A 43 -6.70 -14.25 -7.73
C ASP A 43 -7.35 -12.86 -7.83
N ASN A 44 -6.54 -11.80 -7.72
CA ASN A 44 -6.97 -10.39 -7.68
C ASN A 44 -7.92 -10.03 -6.52
N GLN A 45 -7.93 -10.79 -5.43
CA GLN A 45 -8.71 -10.51 -4.22
C GLN A 45 -7.80 -10.35 -3.00
N LEU A 46 -8.29 -9.59 -2.02
CA LEU A 46 -7.64 -9.51 -0.71
C LEU A 46 -7.69 -10.87 -0.02
N LEU A 47 -6.61 -11.23 0.68
CA LEU A 47 -6.51 -12.50 1.42
C LEU A 47 -7.38 -12.50 2.69
N TYR A 48 -7.65 -11.33 3.27
CA TYR A 48 -8.29 -11.23 4.57
C TYR A 48 -9.43 -10.22 4.56
N HIS A 49 -10.49 -10.56 5.29
CA HIS A 49 -11.54 -9.61 5.63
C HIS A 49 -11.36 -9.19 7.09
N LEU A 50 -10.81 -8.00 7.30
CA LEU A 50 -10.53 -7.42 8.60
C LEU A 50 -11.36 -6.14 8.79
N PRO A 51 -12.49 -6.18 9.53
CA PRO A 51 -13.36 -5.01 9.69
C PRO A 51 -12.66 -3.78 10.28
N ASN A 52 -11.74 -3.98 11.21
CA ASN A 52 -10.96 -2.88 11.80
C ASN A 52 -9.96 -2.28 10.81
N ASP A 53 -9.35 -3.10 9.96
CA ASP A 53 -8.47 -2.63 8.88
C ASP A 53 -9.25 -1.80 7.85
N LEU A 54 -10.44 -2.24 7.46
CA LEU A 54 -11.33 -1.48 6.58
C LEU A 54 -11.73 -0.14 7.19
N LYS A 55 -11.99 -0.09 8.49
CA LYS A 55 -12.28 1.15 9.21
C LYS A 55 -11.05 2.07 9.26
N HIS A 56 -9.88 1.52 9.55
CA HIS A 56 -8.61 2.23 9.56
C HIS A 56 -8.29 2.82 8.18
N PHE A 57 -8.39 2.02 7.12
CA PHE A 57 -8.27 2.44 5.73
C PHE A 57 -9.23 3.60 5.39
N LYS A 58 -10.51 3.48 5.76
CA LYS A 58 -11.50 4.53 5.54
C LYS A 58 -11.12 5.82 6.27
N THR A 59 -10.67 5.72 7.52
CA THR A 59 -10.27 6.89 8.32
C THR A 59 -9.10 7.64 7.69
N LEU A 60 -8.08 6.91 7.20
CA LEU A 60 -6.91 7.51 6.58
C LEU A 60 -7.21 8.14 5.21
N THR A 61 -8.08 7.51 4.40
CA THR A 61 -8.24 7.89 2.99
C THR A 61 -9.41 8.81 2.70
N THR A 62 -10.40 8.93 3.60
CA THR A 62 -11.57 9.79 3.38
C THR A 62 -11.18 11.27 3.28
N GLY A 63 -11.64 11.92 2.21
CA GLY A 63 -11.30 13.32 1.90
C GLY A 63 -10.02 13.50 1.09
N HIS A 64 -9.34 12.40 0.76
CA HIS A 64 -8.05 12.40 0.07
C HIS A 64 -8.11 11.69 -1.27
N THR A 65 -6.99 11.70 -1.99
CA THR A 65 -6.82 11.00 -3.26
C THR A 65 -6.29 9.58 -3.03
N ILE A 66 -6.92 8.61 -3.69
CA ILE A 66 -6.47 7.22 -3.74
C ILE A 66 -6.08 6.84 -5.16
N VAL A 67 -4.94 6.17 -5.30
CA VAL A 67 -4.42 5.69 -6.58
C VAL A 67 -4.32 4.18 -6.55
N MET A 68 -4.85 3.51 -7.56
CA MET A 68 -4.88 2.06 -7.66
C MET A 68 -4.72 1.58 -9.10
N GLY A 69 -4.25 0.35 -9.27
CA GLY A 69 -4.28 -0.31 -10.57
C GLY A 69 -5.70 -0.75 -10.96
N ARG A 70 -5.92 -0.93 -12.27
CA ARG A 70 -7.22 -1.35 -12.83
C ARG A 70 -7.81 -2.57 -12.14
N LYS A 71 -7.04 -3.65 -11.96
CA LYS A 71 -7.52 -4.88 -11.32
C LYS A 71 -7.97 -4.66 -9.88
N THR A 72 -7.29 -3.78 -9.14
CA THR A 72 -7.70 -3.41 -7.79
C THR A 72 -9.03 -2.67 -7.81
N PHE A 73 -9.22 -1.72 -8.73
CA PHE A 73 -10.50 -1.04 -8.89
C PHE A 73 -11.64 -1.99 -9.25
N GLU A 74 -11.42 -2.89 -10.20
CA GLU A 74 -12.41 -3.88 -10.63
C GLU A 74 -12.77 -4.89 -9.54
N SER A 75 -11.91 -5.07 -8.52
CA SER A 75 -12.20 -5.89 -7.33
C SER A 75 -13.07 -5.20 -6.29
N LEU A 76 -13.29 -3.88 -6.40
CA LEU A 76 -14.13 -3.12 -5.48
C LEU A 76 -15.61 -3.44 -5.72
N PRO A 77 -16.37 -3.89 -4.70
CA PRO A 77 -17.74 -4.39 -4.89
C PRO A 77 -18.72 -3.35 -5.43
N LYS A 78 -18.44 -2.06 -5.20
CA LYS A 78 -19.33 -0.94 -5.56
C LYS A 78 -18.63 0.10 -6.44
N GLY A 79 -17.51 -0.23 -7.08
CA GLY A 79 -16.72 0.72 -7.86
C GLY A 79 -16.04 1.81 -7.02
N ALA A 80 -16.01 3.04 -7.52
CA ALA A 80 -15.31 4.14 -6.88
C ALA A 80 -15.68 4.34 -5.40
N LEU A 81 -14.67 4.49 -4.55
CA LEU A 81 -14.87 4.67 -3.12
C LEU A 81 -15.39 6.09 -2.83
N PRO A 82 -16.49 6.24 -2.07
CA PRO A 82 -17.12 7.53 -1.83
C PRO A 82 -16.23 8.46 -0.99
N ASN A 83 -16.42 9.78 -1.18
CA ASN A 83 -15.72 10.85 -0.47
C ASN A 83 -14.19 10.79 -0.64
N ARG A 84 -13.73 10.34 -1.79
CA ARG A 84 -12.33 10.27 -2.19
C ARG A 84 -12.20 10.57 -3.67
N ARG A 85 -11.11 11.18 -4.06
CA ARG A 85 -10.73 11.24 -5.47
C ARG A 85 -10.16 9.89 -5.85
N ASN A 86 -10.80 9.18 -6.78
CA ASN A 86 -10.38 7.86 -7.24
C ASN A 86 -9.58 7.98 -8.52
N ILE A 87 -8.34 7.51 -8.51
CA ILE A 87 -7.45 7.46 -9.68
C ILE A 87 -7.12 6.01 -9.98
N VAL A 88 -7.35 5.60 -11.23
CA VAL A 88 -7.12 4.24 -11.72
C VAL A 88 -6.04 4.27 -12.80
N LEU A 89 -5.00 3.44 -12.61
CA LEU A 89 -3.93 3.29 -13.58
C LEU A 89 -4.18 2.09 -14.50
N SER A 90 -4.16 2.34 -15.81
CA SER A 90 -4.30 1.31 -16.82
C SER A 90 -3.62 1.69 -18.12
N ARG A 91 -2.95 0.73 -18.75
CA ARG A 91 -2.39 0.89 -20.10
C ARG A 91 -3.42 0.75 -21.22
N GLN A 92 -4.65 0.33 -20.88
CA GLN A 92 -5.75 0.25 -21.85
C GLN A 92 -6.16 1.67 -22.26
N GLU A 93 -6.37 1.86 -23.57
CA GLU A 93 -6.88 3.09 -24.12
C GLU A 93 -8.41 3.18 -23.92
N ASP A 94 -8.94 4.39 -23.85
CA ASP A 94 -10.37 4.69 -23.73
C ASP A 94 -11.08 4.04 -22.53
N LEU A 95 -10.31 3.71 -21.48
CA LEU A 95 -10.87 3.16 -20.25
C LEU A 95 -11.59 4.27 -19.47
N HIS A 96 -12.85 4.02 -19.14
CA HIS A 96 -13.67 4.96 -18.40
C HIS A 96 -14.42 4.25 -17.27
N TYR A 97 -14.36 4.82 -16.08
CA TYR A 97 -15.13 4.36 -14.93
C TYR A 97 -15.92 5.52 -14.33
N GLU A 98 -17.11 5.23 -13.87
CA GLU A 98 -17.93 6.20 -13.18
C GLU A 98 -17.26 6.65 -11.86
N ASN A 99 -17.18 7.94 -11.63
CA ASN A 99 -16.57 8.58 -10.45
C ASN A 99 -15.08 8.21 -10.22
N ALA A 100 -14.35 7.90 -11.29
CA ALA A 100 -12.92 7.67 -11.24
C ALA A 100 -12.21 8.29 -12.45
N GLU A 101 -11.03 8.83 -12.21
CA GLU A 101 -10.12 9.33 -13.24
C GLU A 101 -9.19 8.20 -13.69
N CYS A 102 -8.93 8.10 -15.00
CA CYS A 102 -8.05 7.07 -15.55
C CYS A 102 -6.80 7.69 -16.15
N TYR A 103 -5.62 7.18 -15.78
CA TYR A 103 -4.34 7.60 -16.34
C TYR A 103 -3.53 6.39 -16.79
N ARG A 104 -2.61 6.61 -17.73
CA ARG A 104 -1.82 5.52 -18.32
C ARG A 104 -0.60 5.15 -17.50
N SER A 105 -0.10 6.08 -16.69
CA SER A 105 1.07 5.88 -15.83
C SER A 105 0.88 6.52 -14.45
N LEU A 106 1.71 6.10 -13.50
CA LEU A 106 1.79 6.71 -12.18
C LEU A 106 2.27 8.18 -12.29
N GLU A 107 3.22 8.44 -13.17
CA GLU A 107 3.76 9.78 -13.39
C GLU A 107 2.65 10.74 -13.89
N ASP A 108 1.90 10.34 -14.92
CA ASP A 108 0.77 11.14 -15.43
C ASP A 108 -0.25 11.44 -14.32
N ALA A 109 -0.58 10.44 -13.51
CA ALA A 109 -1.52 10.59 -12.41
C ALA A 109 -1.00 11.57 -11.34
N LEU A 110 0.25 11.43 -10.91
CA LEU A 110 0.84 12.30 -9.88
C LEU A 110 1.01 13.72 -10.37
N MET A 111 1.26 13.95 -11.65
CA MET A 111 1.30 15.30 -12.25
C MET A 111 -0.06 16.02 -12.19
N GLN A 112 -1.16 15.31 -12.04
CA GLN A 112 -2.51 15.87 -11.88
C GLN A 112 -2.92 16.07 -10.42
N CYS A 113 -2.06 15.68 -9.48
CA CYS A 113 -2.26 15.91 -8.05
C CYS A 113 -1.53 17.17 -7.61
N ASP A 114 -2.18 18.01 -6.79
CA ASP A 114 -1.52 19.13 -6.16
C ASP A 114 -0.53 18.62 -5.11
N TYR A 115 0.60 19.33 -4.92
CA TYR A 115 1.61 18.98 -3.92
C TYR A 115 1.09 19.05 -2.46
N THR A 116 -0.03 19.74 -2.24
CA THR A 116 -0.72 19.82 -0.94
C THR A 116 -1.76 18.71 -0.75
N GLU A 117 -2.03 17.91 -1.78
CA GLU A 117 -3.00 16.83 -1.78
C GLU A 117 -2.39 15.55 -1.25
N ASP A 118 -2.92 14.99 -0.17
CA ASP A 118 -2.48 13.68 0.32
C ASP A 118 -2.92 12.58 -0.64
N VAL A 119 -1.94 11.82 -1.15
CA VAL A 119 -2.13 10.76 -2.13
C VAL A 119 -1.80 9.40 -1.51
N PHE A 120 -2.78 8.51 -1.47
CA PHE A 120 -2.63 7.15 -0.94
C PHE A 120 -2.60 6.12 -2.07
N ILE A 121 -1.51 5.38 -2.15
CA ILE A 121 -1.35 4.24 -3.06
C ILE A 121 -1.95 3.00 -2.39
N ILE A 122 -2.99 2.41 -2.99
CA ILE A 122 -3.75 1.32 -2.38
C ILE A 122 -3.64 -0.03 -3.10
N GLY A 123 -2.72 -0.14 -4.06
CA GLY A 123 -2.40 -1.41 -4.72
C GLY A 123 -2.68 -1.44 -6.22
N GLY A 124 -2.40 -2.57 -6.89
CA GLY A 124 -1.85 -3.80 -6.35
C GLY A 124 -0.32 -3.90 -6.36
N ALA A 125 0.18 -5.13 -6.39
CA ALA A 125 1.59 -5.45 -6.23
C ALA A 125 2.53 -4.66 -7.16
N ASP A 126 2.20 -4.54 -8.44
CA ASP A 126 3.02 -3.80 -9.40
C ASP A 126 3.07 -2.30 -9.09
N LEU A 127 1.97 -1.73 -8.60
CA LEU A 127 1.94 -0.33 -8.22
C LEU A 127 2.73 -0.09 -6.93
N TYR A 128 2.68 -0.98 -5.96
CA TYR A 128 3.53 -0.91 -4.77
C TYR A 128 5.02 -0.95 -5.11
N LYS A 129 5.44 -1.82 -6.05
CA LYS A 129 6.82 -1.87 -6.53
C LYS A 129 7.28 -0.56 -7.16
N GLN A 130 6.40 0.11 -7.92
CA GLN A 130 6.71 1.41 -8.53
C GLN A 130 6.80 2.54 -7.50
N THR A 131 6.02 2.47 -6.43
CA THR A 131 5.88 3.57 -5.46
C THR A 131 6.76 3.44 -4.23
N ILE A 132 7.25 2.23 -3.90
CA ILE A 132 8.08 2.01 -2.71
C ILE A 132 9.34 2.87 -2.69
N GLY A 133 9.86 3.28 -3.85
CA GLY A 133 11.04 4.14 -3.98
C GLY A 133 10.74 5.64 -3.84
N ILE A 134 9.50 6.06 -3.98
CA ILE A 134 9.11 7.48 -4.00
C ILE A 134 8.17 7.89 -2.86
N ALA A 135 7.48 6.96 -2.23
CA ALA A 135 6.61 7.25 -1.10
C ALA A 135 7.39 7.71 0.13
N SER A 136 6.83 8.65 0.89
CA SER A 136 7.40 9.15 2.14
C SER A 136 6.92 8.40 3.37
N ARG A 137 5.75 7.75 3.29
CA ARG A 137 5.12 7.04 4.40
C ARG A 137 4.53 5.71 3.95
N ILE A 138 4.47 4.76 4.88
CA ILE A 138 3.75 3.49 4.69
C ILE A 138 2.87 3.26 5.92
N HIS A 139 1.58 3.10 5.70
CA HIS A 139 0.60 2.61 6.67
C HIS A 139 0.39 1.13 6.41
N LEU A 140 0.97 0.28 7.24
CA LEU A 140 1.02 -1.16 7.05
C LEU A 140 0.21 -1.87 8.13
N THR A 141 -0.69 -2.75 7.71
CA THR A 141 -1.36 -3.70 8.61
C THR A 141 -0.68 -5.05 8.45
N LEU A 142 0.11 -5.45 9.45
CA LEU A 142 0.77 -6.75 9.50
C LEU A 142 -0.19 -7.78 10.07
N ILE A 143 -0.44 -8.85 9.34
CA ILE A 143 -1.33 -9.94 9.72
C ILE A 143 -0.51 -11.15 10.15
N GLU A 144 -0.82 -11.72 11.32
CA GLU A 144 -0.14 -12.86 11.93
C GLU A 144 -0.50 -14.18 11.23
N ASP A 145 -0.21 -14.24 9.92
CA ASP A 145 -0.40 -15.40 9.05
C ASP A 145 0.67 -15.43 7.95
N ALA A 146 0.83 -16.57 7.27
CA ALA A 146 1.77 -16.76 6.17
C ALA A 146 1.19 -17.72 5.12
N PRO A 147 0.18 -17.31 4.34
CA PRO A 147 -0.49 -18.16 3.36
C PRO A 147 0.48 -18.59 2.25
N ALA A 148 0.52 -19.90 1.99
CA ALA A 148 1.42 -20.47 0.99
C ALA A 148 0.89 -20.34 -0.46
N ASP A 149 -0.39 -20.07 -0.62
CA ASP A 149 -1.10 -20.04 -1.90
C ASP A 149 -1.36 -18.62 -2.45
N ALA A 150 -0.72 -17.61 -1.85
CA ALA A 150 -0.77 -16.24 -2.36
C ALA A 150 0.00 -16.09 -3.66
N ASP A 151 -0.46 -15.20 -4.55
CA ASP A 151 0.14 -14.89 -5.85
C ASP A 151 0.58 -13.42 -6.00
N ALA A 152 0.21 -12.57 -5.03
CA ALA A 152 0.59 -11.17 -5.00
C ALA A 152 1.30 -10.84 -3.68
N PHE A 153 2.43 -10.12 -3.78
CA PHE A 153 3.29 -9.82 -2.64
C PHE A 153 3.69 -8.34 -2.61
N PHE A 154 3.80 -7.81 -1.39
CA PHE A 154 4.35 -6.50 -1.12
C PHE A 154 5.89 -6.57 -1.13
N PRO A 155 6.61 -5.55 -1.63
CA PRO A 155 8.06 -5.52 -1.60
C PRO A 155 8.61 -5.56 -0.16
N ALA A 156 9.73 -6.25 0.03
CA ALA A 156 10.43 -6.23 1.31
C ALA A 156 10.86 -4.80 1.68
N LEU A 157 10.69 -4.43 2.95
CA LEU A 157 11.13 -3.13 3.45
C LEU A 157 12.61 -3.17 3.82
N ASP A 158 13.37 -2.20 3.30
CA ASP A 158 14.76 -1.99 3.67
C ASP A 158 14.83 -1.17 4.97
N PRO A 159 15.35 -1.73 6.09
CA PRO A 159 15.46 -1.03 7.35
C PRO A 159 16.41 0.19 7.30
N ASN A 160 17.26 0.29 6.26
CA ASN A 160 18.09 1.49 6.05
C ASN A 160 17.30 2.65 5.46
N GLN A 161 16.21 2.38 4.77
CA GLN A 161 15.36 3.40 4.12
C GLN A 161 14.12 3.77 4.94
N TRP A 162 13.65 2.87 5.80
CA TRP A 162 12.41 3.04 6.53
C TRP A 162 12.63 3.02 8.04
N LYS A 163 11.95 3.91 8.75
CA LYS A 163 11.92 3.99 10.21
C LYS A 163 10.49 3.77 10.68
N GLU A 164 10.28 2.79 11.56
CA GLU A 164 9.01 2.61 12.27
C GLU A 164 8.77 3.81 13.20
N THR A 165 7.59 4.39 13.13
CA THR A 165 7.19 5.56 13.91
C THR A 165 6.02 5.28 14.86
N SER A 166 5.20 4.26 14.54
CA SER A 166 4.05 3.85 15.34
C SER A 166 3.82 2.35 15.23
N ARG A 167 3.31 1.74 16.30
CA ARG A 167 2.90 0.34 16.35
C ARG A 167 1.73 0.17 17.31
N GLU A 168 0.65 -0.47 16.82
CA GLU A 168 -0.55 -0.79 17.60
C GLU A 168 -0.95 -2.24 17.35
N GLU A 169 -0.84 -3.09 18.38
CA GLU A 169 -1.12 -4.53 18.29
C GLU A 169 -2.55 -4.85 18.65
N HIS A 170 -3.17 -5.73 17.88
CA HIS A 170 -4.54 -6.21 18.09
C HIS A 170 -4.56 -7.74 18.11
N PRO A 171 -5.12 -8.37 19.16
CA PRO A 171 -5.27 -9.82 19.19
C PRO A 171 -6.33 -10.30 18.19
N ALA A 172 -6.30 -11.59 17.87
CA ALA A 172 -7.44 -12.23 17.21
C ALA A 172 -8.68 -12.17 18.10
N ASP A 173 -9.85 -12.00 17.48
CA ASP A 173 -11.13 -11.94 18.16
C ASP A 173 -12.24 -12.63 17.31
N GLU A 174 -13.49 -12.54 17.74
CA GLU A 174 -14.63 -13.15 17.03
C GLU A 174 -14.82 -12.63 15.59
N LYS A 175 -14.30 -11.43 15.28
CA LYS A 175 -14.40 -10.79 13.96
C LYS A 175 -13.11 -10.85 13.16
N HIS A 176 -12.00 -11.20 13.82
CA HIS A 176 -10.65 -11.22 13.25
C HIS A 176 -10.00 -12.57 13.54
N ALA A 177 -9.94 -13.45 12.53
CA ALA A 177 -9.39 -14.81 12.67
C ALA A 177 -7.89 -14.81 13.03
N HIS A 178 -7.17 -13.74 12.71
CA HIS A 178 -5.74 -13.58 12.98
C HIS A 178 -5.52 -12.31 13.79
N ALA A 179 -4.51 -12.33 14.66
CA ALA A 179 -3.97 -11.12 15.25
C ALA A 179 -3.37 -10.23 14.15
N TYR A 180 -3.39 -8.94 14.32
CA TYR A 180 -2.84 -7.99 13.37
C TYR A 180 -2.25 -6.78 14.11
N THR A 181 -1.38 -6.05 13.42
CA THR A 181 -0.70 -4.89 13.96
C THR A 181 -0.74 -3.76 12.96
N PHE A 182 -1.19 -2.57 13.35
CA PHE A 182 -1.02 -1.36 12.57
C PHE A 182 0.38 -0.81 12.82
N ILE A 183 1.12 -0.55 11.75
CA ILE A 183 2.50 -0.06 11.81
C ILE A 183 2.65 1.09 10.82
N ASP A 184 3.13 2.23 11.31
CA ASP A 184 3.49 3.35 10.46
C ASP A 184 5.00 3.42 10.27
N TYR A 185 5.43 3.61 9.02
CA TYR A 185 6.80 3.87 8.66
C TYR A 185 6.94 5.23 7.98
N MET A 186 8.04 5.91 8.28
CA MET A 186 8.50 7.09 7.55
C MET A 186 9.83 6.79 6.86
N ARG A 187 10.01 7.39 5.70
CA ARG A 187 11.30 7.37 5.01
C ARG A 187 12.35 8.13 5.82
N LYS A 188 13.57 7.58 5.85
CA LYS A 188 14.72 8.19 6.52
C LYS A 188 15.35 9.30 5.69
#